data_701c212e9fdbbc3b3ce518c9685beab8
#
_entry.id   701c212e9fdbbc3b3ce518c9685beab8
#
_cell.length_a   1.000
_cell.length_b   1.000
_cell.length_c   1.000
_cell.angle_alpha   90.00
_cell.angle_beta   90.00
_cell.angle_gamma   90.00
#
_symmetry.space_group_name_H-M   'P 1'
#
loop_
_entity.id
_entity.type
_entity.pdbx_description
1 polymer ?
#
loop_
_entity_poly.entity_id
_entity_poly.type
_entity_poly.pdbx_seq_one_letter_code
_entity_poly.pdbx_strand_id
1 'polypeptide(L)'
;MLRKLFGLTPKPPTLPWEDRSKLSTITDEAGPSSALLVRDVEDADFEELVVRSDRLVVVDFWAEWCQPCTIMSAYTEWLVRDYGEQLLVVALDVDENPVTPAAYDIMGLPTLLFMHGGVEVDRQVGLLTYEELQAKVTTLLASAA
;
A
#
# COMPACT_ATOMS: atom_id res chain seq x y z
N MET A 1 27.72 -21.74 16.64
CA MET A 1 28.43 -22.46 15.61
C MET A 1 27.93 -23.83 15.30
N LEU A 2 27.00 -24.30 16.07
CA LEU A 2 26.33 -25.54 15.73
C LEU A 2 25.78 -25.50 14.34
N ARG A 3 25.31 -24.34 13.92
CA ARG A 3 24.77 -24.17 12.60
C ARG A 3 25.77 -24.51 11.51
N LYS A 4 27.03 -24.24 11.76
CA LYS A 4 28.06 -24.59 10.80
C LYS A 4 28.26 -26.09 10.72
N LEU A 5 28.12 -26.74 11.86
CA LEU A 5 28.23 -28.19 11.87
C LEU A 5 27.06 -28.81 11.14
N PHE A 6 25.93 -28.18 11.24
CA PHE A 6 24.75 -28.63 10.52
C PHE A 6 24.68 -28.07 9.13
N GLY A 7 25.60 -27.18 8.81
CA GLY A 7 25.69 -26.63 7.48
C GLY A 7 26.06 -27.66 6.44
N LEU A 8 26.00 -28.89 6.81
CA LEU A 8 26.14 -29.97 5.86
C LEU A 8 25.00 -30.04 4.88
N THR A 9 23.85 -29.49 5.27
CA THR A 9 22.76 -29.37 4.32
C THR A 9 23.12 -28.24 3.36
N PRO A 10 23.21 -28.54 2.06
CA PRO A 10 23.50 -27.47 1.12
C PRO A 10 22.41 -26.42 1.16
N LYS A 11 22.83 -25.19 1.19
CA LYS A 11 21.89 -24.10 1.10
C LYS A 11 21.23 -24.16 -0.28
N PRO A 12 19.91 -24.04 -0.33
CA PRO A 12 19.26 -24.04 -1.64
C PRO A 12 19.74 -22.82 -2.44
N PRO A 13 19.71 -22.92 -3.75
CA PRO A 13 20.10 -21.78 -4.57
C PRO A 13 19.22 -20.57 -4.23
N THR A 14 19.87 -19.43 -4.04
CA THR A 14 19.14 -18.21 -3.78
C THR A 14 18.41 -17.79 -5.05
N LEU A 15 17.16 -17.45 -4.89
CA LEU A 15 16.40 -16.90 -6.00
C LEU A 15 16.86 -15.46 -6.22
N PRO A 16 16.76 -14.98 -7.44
CA PRO A 16 17.25 -13.63 -7.78
C PRO A 16 16.73 -12.53 -6.84
N TRP A 17 15.54 -12.71 -6.31
CA TRP A 17 14.95 -11.73 -5.42
C TRP A 17 15.33 -11.92 -3.96
N GLU A 18 16.05 -13.00 -3.65
CA GLU A 18 16.54 -13.22 -2.28
C GLU A 18 17.91 -12.60 -2.05
N ASP A 19 18.59 -12.25 -3.11
CA ASP A 19 19.90 -11.63 -2.99
C ASP A 19 19.73 -10.16 -2.68
N ARG A 20 19.80 -9.84 -1.40
CA ARG A 20 19.59 -8.48 -0.95
C ARG A 20 20.61 -7.50 -1.52
N SER A 21 21.78 -7.98 -1.83
CA SER A 21 22.78 -7.09 -2.38
C SER A 21 22.39 -6.63 -3.77
N LYS A 22 21.83 -7.52 -4.54
CA LYS A 22 21.35 -7.16 -5.87
C LYS A 22 20.11 -6.29 -5.78
N LEU A 23 19.26 -6.63 -4.81
CA LEU A 23 18.05 -5.84 -4.58
C LEU A 23 18.40 -4.41 -4.21
N SER A 24 19.40 -4.26 -3.36
CA SER A 24 19.87 -2.94 -2.93
C SER A 24 20.34 -2.11 -4.11
N THR A 25 21.10 -2.74 -4.99
CA THR A 25 21.62 -2.05 -6.16
C THR A 25 20.50 -1.58 -7.07
N ILE A 26 19.52 -2.46 -7.28
CA ILE A 26 18.38 -2.10 -8.10
C ILE A 26 17.60 -0.97 -7.48
N THR A 27 17.43 -1.03 -6.16
CA THR A 27 16.68 -0.02 -5.44
C THR A 27 17.37 1.33 -5.49
N ASP A 28 18.69 1.32 -5.36
CA ASP A 28 19.45 2.55 -5.38
C ASP A 28 19.39 3.24 -6.73
N GLU A 29 19.43 2.47 -7.79
CA GLU A 29 19.35 3.03 -9.13
C GLU A 29 17.97 3.53 -9.44
N ALA A 30 16.99 2.80 -8.97
CA ALA A 30 15.62 3.14 -9.28
C ALA A 30 15.09 4.32 -8.48
N GLY A 31 15.70 4.66 -7.34
CA GLY A 31 15.26 5.75 -6.50
C GLY A 31 13.76 5.82 -6.24
N PRO A 32 12.94 5.80 -7.28
CA PRO A 32 11.49 5.85 -7.16
C PRO A 32 10.82 4.50 -6.94
N SER A 33 11.58 3.43 -6.75
CA SER A 33 10.97 2.11 -6.62
C SER A 33 10.00 2.04 -5.45
N SER A 34 10.17 2.90 -4.46
CA SER A 34 9.21 2.95 -3.35
C SER A 34 7.84 3.43 -3.82
N ALA A 35 7.78 4.13 -4.93
CA ALA A 35 6.52 4.58 -5.49
C ALA A 35 5.75 3.45 -6.19
N LEU A 36 6.40 2.31 -6.38
CA LEU A 36 5.78 1.17 -7.02
C LEU A 36 5.33 0.10 -6.04
N LEU A 37 5.24 0.46 -4.77
CA LEU A 37 4.84 -0.47 -3.72
C LEU A 37 3.74 0.15 -2.87
N VAL A 38 2.88 -0.72 -2.34
CA VAL A 38 1.95 -0.28 -1.31
C VAL A 38 2.77 -0.07 -0.04
N ARG A 39 2.67 1.11 0.55
CA ARG A 39 3.44 1.45 1.74
C ARG A 39 2.58 1.35 2.98
N ASP A 40 3.14 0.77 4.03
CA ASP A 40 2.47 0.78 5.32
C ASP A 40 2.59 2.18 5.91
N VAL A 41 1.50 2.66 6.49
CA VAL A 41 1.47 3.98 7.14
C VAL A 41 0.90 3.80 8.54
N GLU A 42 1.40 4.60 9.47
CA GLU A 42 0.94 4.58 10.85
C GLU A 42 0.31 5.92 11.19
N ASP A 43 -0.40 5.95 12.32
CA ASP A 43 -0.99 7.21 12.80
C ASP A 43 0.04 8.33 12.86
N ALA A 44 1.24 8.00 13.30
CA ALA A 44 2.29 9.00 13.51
C ALA A 44 2.78 9.66 12.22
N ASP A 45 2.75 8.94 11.10
CA ASP A 45 3.27 9.49 9.84
C ASP A 45 2.20 9.72 8.79
N PHE A 46 0.93 9.56 9.15
CA PHE A 46 -0.17 9.73 8.22
C PHE A 46 -0.23 11.15 7.65
N GLU A 47 -0.06 12.15 8.51
CA GLU A 47 -0.12 13.53 8.03
C GLU A 47 0.96 13.80 6.99
N GLU A 48 2.18 13.38 7.27
CA GLU A 48 3.28 13.66 6.36
C GLU A 48 3.18 12.88 5.06
N LEU A 49 2.84 11.61 5.14
CA LEU A 49 2.82 10.75 3.96
C LEU A 49 1.56 10.91 3.12
N VAL A 50 0.44 11.19 3.75
CA VAL A 50 -0.85 11.21 3.07
C VAL A 50 -1.37 12.63 2.91
N VAL A 51 -1.52 13.36 4.03
CA VAL A 51 -2.16 14.66 3.99
C VAL A 51 -1.34 15.67 3.20
N ARG A 52 -0.03 15.59 3.32
CA ARG A 52 0.86 16.52 2.63
C ARG A 52 1.29 16.08 1.25
N SER A 53 0.80 14.94 0.80
CA SER A 53 1.13 14.45 -0.53
C SER A 53 0.46 15.31 -1.60
N ASP A 54 1.17 15.55 -2.69
CA ASP A 54 0.62 16.28 -3.83
C ASP A 54 0.03 15.32 -4.88
N ARG A 55 0.10 14.03 -4.62
CA ARG A 55 -0.48 13.02 -5.50
C ARG A 55 -1.84 12.58 -4.97
N LEU A 56 -2.61 11.91 -5.82
CA LEU A 56 -3.78 11.19 -5.35
C LEU A 56 -3.30 10.05 -4.46
N VAL A 57 -3.83 9.96 -3.26
CA VAL A 57 -3.44 8.91 -2.31
C VAL A 57 -4.65 8.00 -2.09
N VAL A 58 -4.41 6.71 -2.19
CA VAL A 58 -5.40 5.69 -1.85
C VAL A 58 -4.98 5.07 -0.53
N VAL A 59 -5.82 5.18 0.47
CA VAL A 59 -5.54 4.64 1.80
C VAL A 59 -6.41 3.41 2.02
N ASP A 60 -5.77 2.27 2.18
CA ASP A 60 -6.44 1.00 2.45
C ASP A 60 -6.49 0.77 3.96
N PHE A 61 -7.68 0.93 4.53
CA PHE A 61 -7.89 0.62 5.96
C PHE A 61 -8.23 -0.84 6.08
N TRP A 62 -7.43 -1.57 6.82
CA TRP A 62 -7.56 -3.03 6.91
C TRP A 62 -7.30 -3.53 8.33
N ALA A 63 -7.65 -4.79 8.58
CA ALA A 63 -7.34 -5.47 9.82
C ALA A 63 -7.06 -6.93 9.53
N GLU A 64 -6.27 -7.55 10.40
CA GLU A 64 -5.89 -8.94 10.20
C GLU A 64 -7.08 -9.90 10.22
N TRP A 65 -8.08 -9.59 11.03
CA TRP A 65 -9.28 -10.42 11.15
C TRP A 65 -10.28 -10.22 10.02
N CYS A 66 -10.04 -9.28 9.14
CA CYS A 66 -10.97 -8.92 8.08
C CYS A 66 -10.67 -9.74 6.82
N GLN A 67 -11.48 -10.73 6.54
CA GLN A 67 -11.30 -11.58 5.36
C GLN A 67 -11.39 -10.82 4.04
N PRO A 68 -12.42 -10.00 3.83
CA PRO A 68 -12.52 -9.26 2.56
C PRO A 68 -11.36 -8.28 2.34
N CYS A 69 -10.69 -7.86 3.40
CA CYS A 69 -9.54 -6.98 3.28
C CYS A 69 -8.41 -7.61 2.48
N THR A 70 -8.31 -8.94 2.50
CA THR A 70 -7.31 -9.66 1.72
C THR A 70 -7.50 -9.41 0.22
N ILE A 71 -8.75 -9.41 -0.21
CA ILE A 71 -9.06 -9.15 -1.62
C ILE A 71 -8.73 -7.70 -1.98
N MET A 72 -9.11 -6.78 -1.11
CA MET A 72 -8.83 -5.36 -1.34
C MET A 72 -7.33 -5.10 -1.38
N SER A 73 -6.55 -5.79 -0.55
CA SER A 73 -5.09 -5.66 -0.56
C SER A 73 -4.50 -6.07 -1.92
N ALA A 74 -5.04 -7.13 -2.52
CA ALA A 74 -4.60 -7.52 -3.86
C ALA A 74 -4.91 -6.42 -4.86
N TYR A 75 -6.08 -5.81 -4.76
CA TYR A 75 -6.48 -4.73 -5.65
C TYR A 75 -5.56 -3.52 -5.51
N THR A 76 -5.16 -3.18 -4.29
CA THR A 76 -4.26 -2.04 -4.10
C THR A 76 -2.89 -2.31 -4.71
N GLU A 77 -2.42 -3.54 -4.65
CA GLU A 77 -1.18 -3.91 -5.32
C GLU A 77 -1.31 -3.78 -6.84
N TRP A 78 -2.46 -4.16 -7.37
CA TRP A 78 -2.71 -4.03 -8.81
C TRP A 78 -2.80 -2.55 -9.21
N LEU A 79 -3.33 -1.70 -8.35
CA LEU A 79 -3.35 -0.25 -8.63
C LEU A 79 -1.93 0.30 -8.76
N VAL A 80 -1.05 -0.11 -7.88
CA VAL A 80 0.35 0.32 -7.96
C VAL A 80 0.97 -0.13 -9.28
N ARG A 81 0.72 -1.37 -9.67
CA ARG A 81 1.22 -1.91 -10.92
C ARG A 81 0.68 -1.16 -12.13
N ASP A 82 -0.60 -0.84 -12.11
CA ASP A 82 -1.27 -0.28 -13.30
C ASP A 82 -1.13 1.23 -13.42
N TYR A 83 -1.01 1.94 -12.31
CA TYR A 83 -0.96 3.41 -12.33
C TYR A 83 0.40 3.99 -11.97
N GLY A 84 1.26 3.21 -11.33
CA GLY A 84 2.62 3.63 -11.04
C GLY A 84 2.69 4.91 -10.23
N GLU A 85 3.45 5.87 -10.72
CA GLU A 85 3.70 7.11 -9.99
C GLU A 85 2.55 8.10 -10.04
N GLN A 86 1.49 7.78 -10.74
CA GLN A 86 0.33 8.68 -10.82
C GLN A 86 -0.39 8.78 -9.47
N LEU A 87 -0.21 7.77 -8.61
CA LEU A 87 -0.84 7.78 -7.30
C LEU A 87 0.07 7.15 -6.27
N LEU A 88 -0.25 7.39 -5.03
CA LEU A 88 0.41 6.76 -3.90
C LEU A 88 -0.61 5.85 -3.22
N VAL A 89 -0.24 4.61 -2.97
CA VAL A 89 -1.11 3.67 -2.26
C VAL A 89 -0.47 3.33 -0.92
N VAL A 90 -1.22 3.51 0.15
CA VAL A 90 -0.77 3.20 1.51
C VAL A 90 -1.79 2.29 2.19
N ALA A 91 -1.33 1.52 3.15
CA ALA A 91 -2.16 0.61 3.92
C ALA A 91 -2.01 0.93 5.40
N LEU A 92 -3.12 0.98 6.12
CA LEU A 92 -3.13 1.30 7.53
C LEU A 92 -3.90 0.24 8.31
N ASP A 93 -3.21 -0.42 9.24
CA ASP A 93 -3.80 -1.42 10.13
C ASP A 93 -4.58 -0.69 11.22
N VAL A 94 -5.90 -0.83 11.21
CA VAL A 94 -6.77 -0.07 12.13
C VAL A 94 -6.64 -0.54 13.58
N ASP A 95 -6.20 -1.77 13.80
CA ASP A 95 -6.03 -2.27 15.17
C ASP A 95 -4.82 -1.66 15.84
N GLU A 96 -3.76 -1.47 15.06
CA GLU A 96 -2.53 -0.86 15.59
C GLU A 96 -2.54 0.66 15.50
N ASN A 97 -3.40 1.22 14.68
CA ASN A 97 -3.45 2.64 14.41
C ASN A 97 -4.89 3.14 14.50
N PRO A 98 -5.44 3.29 15.72
CA PRO A 98 -6.84 3.64 15.87
C PRO A 98 -7.17 5.13 15.70
N VAL A 99 -6.18 5.99 15.72
CA VAL A 99 -6.41 7.45 15.69
C VAL A 99 -6.92 7.90 14.34
N THR A 100 -6.24 7.48 13.27
CA THR A 100 -6.60 7.90 11.91
C THR A 100 -7.98 7.40 11.50
N PRO A 101 -8.32 6.10 11.67
CA PRO A 101 -9.66 5.67 11.31
C PRO A 101 -10.75 6.40 12.07
N ALA A 102 -10.52 6.74 13.34
CA ALA A 102 -11.50 7.50 14.11
C ALA A 102 -11.65 8.91 13.56
N ALA A 103 -10.55 9.54 13.16
CA ALA A 103 -10.57 10.89 12.63
C ALA A 103 -11.35 10.99 11.31
N TYR A 104 -11.36 9.93 10.52
CA TYR A 104 -12.04 9.92 9.24
C TYR A 104 -13.36 9.13 9.26
N ASP A 105 -13.83 8.76 10.44
CA ASP A 105 -15.09 8.02 10.61
C ASP A 105 -15.12 6.74 9.79
N ILE A 106 -14.06 5.96 9.88
CA ILE A 106 -14.01 4.67 9.20
C ILE A 106 -14.81 3.68 10.05
N MET A 107 -15.97 3.27 9.53
CA MET A 107 -16.92 2.47 10.29
C MET A 107 -16.94 1.00 9.89
N GLY A 108 -16.37 0.66 8.78
CA GLY A 108 -16.36 -0.74 8.31
C GLY A 108 -15.13 -1.02 7.49
N LEU A 109 -14.84 -2.31 7.29
CA LEU A 109 -13.67 -2.75 6.54
C LEU A 109 -14.08 -3.74 5.46
N PRO A 110 -13.38 -3.76 4.33
CA PRO A 110 -12.35 -2.81 3.96
C PRO A 110 -12.93 -1.45 3.59
N THR A 111 -12.17 -0.40 3.78
CA THR A 111 -12.53 0.94 3.30
C THR A 111 -11.32 1.52 2.60
N LEU A 112 -11.52 2.01 1.40
CA LEU A 112 -10.52 2.80 0.70
C LEU A 112 -10.90 4.27 0.82
N LEU A 113 -9.96 5.07 1.27
CA LEU A 113 -10.13 6.51 1.34
C LEU A 113 -9.27 7.13 0.25
N PHE A 114 -9.85 8.01 -0.54
CA PHE A 114 -9.11 8.69 -1.61
C PHE A 114 -8.86 10.12 -1.18
N MET A 115 -7.59 10.48 -1.12
CA MET A 115 -7.16 11.80 -0.64
C MET A 115 -6.42 12.55 -1.73
N HIS A 116 -6.63 13.82 -1.82
CA HIS A 116 -5.87 14.69 -2.71
C HIS A 116 -5.79 16.08 -2.13
N GLY A 117 -4.56 16.60 -2.05
CA GLY A 117 -4.37 17.94 -1.50
C GLY A 117 -4.78 18.04 -0.04
N GLY A 118 -4.67 16.95 0.71
CA GLY A 118 -4.99 16.93 2.13
C GLY A 118 -6.46 16.77 2.46
N VAL A 119 -7.31 16.56 1.46
CA VAL A 119 -8.75 16.40 1.70
C VAL A 119 -9.25 15.08 1.10
N GLU A 120 -10.28 14.55 1.71
CA GLU A 120 -10.96 13.37 1.19
C GLU A 120 -11.73 13.76 -0.05
N VAL A 121 -11.43 13.10 -1.18
CA VAL A 121 -12.13 13.37 -2.44
C VAL A 121 -13.12 12.27 -2.79
N ASP A 122 -12.95 11.07 -2.23
CA ASP A 122 -13.89 9.97 -2.42
C ASP A 122 -13.61 8.89 -1.39
N ARG A 123 -14.52 7.92 -1.30
CA ARG A 123 -14.38 6.81 -0.37
C ARG A 123 -15.12 5.61 -0.93
N GLN A 124 -14.56 4.43 -0.71
CA GLN A 124 -15.20 3.18 -1.09
C GLN A 124 -15.30 2.30 0.15
N VAL A 125 -16.51 2.03 0.59
CA VAL A 125 -16.75 1.16 1.72
C VAL A 125 -17.17 -0.20 1.19
N GLY A 126 -16.48 -1.25 1.62
CA GLY A 126 -16.75 -2.61 1.17
C GLY A 126 -16.08 -2.91 -0.15
N LEU A 127 -16.27 -4.15 -0.60
CA LEU A 127 -15.64 -4.62 -1.83
C LEU A 127 -16.37 -4.10 -3.06
N LEU A 128 -15.61 -3.98 -4.13
CA LEU A 128 -16.11 -3.68 -5.47
C LEU A 128 -15.25 -4.53 -6.40
N THR A 129 -15.56 -4.52 -7.67
CA THR A 129 -14.70 -5.21 -8.64
C THR A 129 -13.47 -4.35 -8.92
N TYR A 130 -12.40 -4.99 -9.38
CA TYR A 130 -11.20 -4.22 -9.71
C TYR A 130 -11.48 -3.24 -10.87
N GLU A 131 -12.33 -3.64 -11.81
CA GLU A 131 -12.71 -2.76 -12.91
C GLU A 131 -13.42 -1.50 -12.41
N GLU A 132 -14.31 -1.67 -11.44
CA GLU A 132 -14.98 -0.52 -10.82
C GLU A 132 -13.99 0.38 -10.09
N LEU A 133 -13.01 -0.24 -9.42
CA LEU A 133 -11.98 0.51 -8.73
C LEU A 133 -11.12 1.29 -9.71
N GLN A 134 -10.73 0.67 -10.83
CA GLN A 134 -9.97 1.34 -11.87
C GLN A 134 -10.73 2.54 -12.44
N ALA A 135 -12.01 2.35 -12.70
CA ALA A 135 -12.83 3.45 -13.21
C ALA A 135 -12.87 4.63 -12.23
N LYS A 136 -13.00 4.33 -10.95
CA LYS A 136 -13.01 5.35 -9.91
C LYS A 136 -11.67 6.09 -9.86
N VAL A 137 -10.58 5.36 -9.85
CA VAL A 137 -9.23 5.94 -9.81
C VAL A 137 -8.98 6.80 -11.03
N THR A 138 -9.33 6.29 -12.22
CA THR A 138 -9.13 7.05 -13.46
C THR A 138 -9.90 8.36 -13.43
N THR A 139 -11.14 8.32 -12.94
CA THR A 139 -11.96 9.53 -12.82
C THR A 139 -11.33 10.53 -11.84
N LEU A 140 -10.85 10.05 -10.70
CA LEU A 140 -10.23 10.90 -9.70
C LEU A 140 -8.92 11.50 -10.21
N LEU A 141 -8.13 10.74 -10.94
CA LEU A 141 -6.89 11.25 -11.52
C LEU A 141 -7.17 12.34 -12.54
N ALA A 142 -8.22 12.19 -13.34
CA ALA A 142 -8.61 13.22 -14.31
C ALA A 142 -9.04 14.51 -13.61
N SER A 143 -9.74 14.37 -12.48
CA SER A 143 -10.18 15.53 -11.71
C SER A 143 -9.04 16.22 -10.99
N ALA A 144 -8.01 15.48 -10.64
CA ALA A 144 -6.88 16.01 -9.90
C ALA A 144 -5.83 16.68 -10.79
N ALA A 145 -5.91 16.46 -12.09
CA ALA A 145 -4.94 16.98 -13.05
C ALA A 145 -5.02 18.49 -13.23
#